data_253d40f91175da92c38b8c95d0ccfaf9
#
_entry.id   253d40f91175da92c38b8c95d0ccfaf9
#
_cell.length_a   1.000
_cell.length_b   1.000
_cell.length_c   1.000
_cell.angle_alpha   90.00
_cell.angle_beta   90.00
_cell.angle_gamma   90.00
#
_symmetry.space_group_name_H-M   'P 1'
#
loop_
_entity.id
_entity.type
_entity.pdbx_description
1 polymer ?
#
loop_
_entity_poly.entity_id
_entity_poly.type
_entity_poly.pdbx_seq_one_letter_code
_entity_poly.pdbx_strand_id
1 'polypeptide(L)'
;MDSVDLCFGFNNQSEQRVSILSLDSFTPAFVDPNCTKEETSRRFLTFFLENKAPYPSCMVLRKAYNTLNECVALKSPLFHEDGIKEMEYKKTSQEALQRYEEVQTLLTLEEFRNSLAVSHLKGFPRMFGLGNAKGKPIIVREYVEGVTLAAAIDLLPHVDLGACIGIEPITVAAIAKAVLKILLNAQSLEGAFVHRDLSPRNIIIRTERASLRQQVDSCCFDICLVDLGSASYIETDSPFTTTQYGIWRYGTIEYAPPEMLTRDVEGIEELRHSETIDTYALCSIMHLLLTLETPYQLASRINDSPYLVKMKEEPKIDPNVPVCKLLKLADRGIKANQEERFSVRELYKELCRLV
;
A
#
# COMPACT_ATOMS: atom_id res chain seq x y z
N MET A 1 -15.32 25.00 -7.69
CA MET A 1 -13.83 25.05 -7.90
C MET A 1 -13.54 26.34 -8.66
N ASP A 2 -13.04 27.34 -7.96
CA ASP A 2 -12.62 28.57 -8.63
C ASP A 2 -11.19 28.35 -9.13
N SER A 3 -11.03 28.26 -10.45
CA SER A 3 -9.73 28.19 -11.09
C SER A 3 -9.14 29.60 -11.10
N VAL A 4 -8.14 29.83 -10.26
CA VAL A 4 -7.32 31.05 -10.34
C VAL A 4 -6.08 30.71 -11.18
N ASP A 5 -5.97 31.31 -12.35
CA ASP A 5 -4.78 31.22 -13.19
C ASP A 5 -3.64 32.02 -12.55
N LEU A 6 -2.77 31.32 -11.82
CA LEU A 6 -1.53 31.91 -11.31
C LEU A 6 -0.37 31.50 -12.23
N CYS A 7 0.07 32.48 -13.04
CA CYS A 7 1.31 32.36 -13.80
C CYS A 7 2.51 32.53 -12.88
N PHE A 8 3.16 31.43 -12.52
CA PHE A 8 4.51 31.47 -11.97
C PHE A 8 5.52 31.51 -13.10
N GLY A 9 6.25 32.64 -13.19
CA GLY A 9 7.29 32.88 -14.20
C GLY A 9 8.47 31.94 -14.02
N PHE A 10 8.45 30.79 -14.71
CA PHE A 10 9.62 30.04 -15.11
C PHE A 10 9.68 30.06 -16.64
N ASN A 11 10.80 30.48 -17.17
CA ASN A 11 11.06 30.54 -18.60
C ASN A 11 10.85 29.18 -19.26
N ASN A 12 10.07 29.22 -20.36
CA ASN A 12 9.89 28.25 -21.43
C ASN A 12 8.84 27.14 -21.28
N GLN A 13 7.70 27.38 -21.94
CA GLN A 13 6.89 26.46 -22.75
C GLN A 13 6.24 25.29 -22.00
N SER A 14 5.25 25.58 -21.23
CA SER A 14 3.90 24.97 -21.16
C SER A 14 3.15 25.63 -20.00
N GLU A 15 2.03 26.27 -20.26
CA GLU A 15 1.09 26.72 -19.23
C GLU A 15 0.57 25.48 -18.48
N GLN A 16 1.23 25.11 -17.39
CA GLN A 16 0.69 24.11 -16.46
C GLN A 16 -0.38 24.80 -15.63
N ARG A 17 -1.64 24.52 -15.93
CA ARG A 17 -2.76 24.92 -15.07
C ARG A 17 -2.60 24.23 -13.73
N VAL A 18 -2.35 24.98 -12.68
CA VAL A 18 -2.25 24.49 -11.30
C VAL A 18 -3.62 24.62 -10.66
N SER A 19 -4.20 23.51 -10.23
CA SER A 19 -5.44 23.54 -9.45
C SER A 19 -5.13 23.81 -7.98
N ILE A 20 -5.92 24.65 -7.32
CA ILE A 20 -5.75 24.98 -5.89
C ILE A 20 -6.82 24.22 -5.11
N LEU A 21 -6.39 23.56 -4.02
CA LEU A 21 -7.27 22.97 -3.02
C LEU A 21 -7.11 23.74 -1.71
N SER A 22 -8.21 24.27 -1.19
CA SER A 22 -8.28 24.83 0.16
C SER A 22 -9.05 23.89 1.08
N LEU A 23 -8.52 23.67 2.27
CA LEU A 23 -9.18 22.90 3.32
C LEU A 23 -9.98 23.85 4.23
N ASP A 24 -11.14 23.40 4.67
CA ASP A 24 -11.96 24.11 5.65
C ASP A 24 -11.34 24.07 7.05
N SER A 25 -10.63 22.95 7.35
CA SER A 25 -9.90 22.74 8.59
C SER A 25 -8.75 21.75 8.41
N PHE A 26 -7.77 21.82 9.31
CA PHE A 26 -6.65 20.87 9.38
C PHE A 26 -6.27 20.59 10.82
N THR A 27 -6.16 19.31 11.17
CA THR A 27 -5.65 18.83 12.44
C THR A 27 -4.28 18.22 12.23
N PRO A 28 -3.19 18.84 12.74
CA PRO A 28 -1.84 18.31 12.59
C PRO A 28 -1.68 17.00 13.37
N ALA A 29 -0.98 16.04 12.79
CA ALA A 29 -0.61 14.79 13.44
C ALA A 29 0.38 15.03 14.58
N PHE A 30 1.31 15.96 14.36
CA PHE A 30 2.32 16.40 15.35
C PHE A 30 2.41 17.91 15.30
N VAL A 31 2.59 18.52 16.48
CA VAL A 31 2.87 19.96 16.59
C VAL A 31 4.37 20.15 16.64
N ASP A 32 4.91 20.98 15.75
CA ASP A 32 6.31 21.36 15.81
C ASP A 32 6.59 22.05 17.16
N PRO A 33 7.59 21.60 17.95
CA PRO A 33 7.92 22.21 19.24
C PRO A 33 8.20 23.73 19.16
N ASN A 34 8.58 24.23 18.00
CA ASN A 34 8.89 25.65 17.77
C ASN A 34 7.72 26.46 17.21
N CYS A 35 6.56 25.84 16.99
CA CYS A 35 5.38 26.47 16.40
C CYS A 35 4.15 26.24 17.29
N THR A 36 3.19 27.16 17.21
CA THR A 36 1.86 26.91 17.77
C THR A 36 1.10 25.91 16.89
N LYS A 37 0.07 25.28 17.48
CA LYS A 37 -0.83 24.39 16.72
C LYS A 37 -1.50 25.14 15.56
N GLU A 38 -1.83 26.40 15.75
CA GLU A 38 -2.45 27.23 14.72
C GLU A 38 -1.49 27.54 13.57
N GLU A 39 -0.23 27.87 13.85
CA GLU A 39 0.78 28.09 12.81
C GLU A 39 1.04 26.81 12.03
N THR A 40 1.17 25.67 12.71
CA THR A 40 1.32 24.37 12.08
C THR A 40 0.12 24.06 11.17
N SER A 41 -1.11 24.33 11.63
CA SER A 41 -2.32 24.12 10.85
C SER A 41 -2.37 24.99 9.61
N ARG A 42 -2.01 26.28 9.70
CA ARG A 42 -2.02 27.21 8.55
C ARG A 42 -1.12 26.77 7.40
N ARG A 43 -0.02 26.09 7.67
CA ARG A 43 0.88 25.55 6.62
C ARG A 43 0.19 24.55 5.70
N PHE A 44 -0.86 23.88 6.16
CA PHE A 44 -1.54 22.79 5.48
C PHE A 44 -3.01 23.09 5.14
N LEU A 45 -3.39 24.38 5.05
CA LEU A 45 -4.75 24.77 4.64
C LEU A 45 -4.90 24.97 3.13
N THR A 46 -3.82 25.22 2.40
CA THR A 46 -3.86 25.45 0.97
C THR A 46 -2.80 24.65 0.24
N PHE A 47 -3.20 24.00 -0.84
CA PHE A 47 -2.33 23.15 -1.65
C PHE A 47 -2.44 23.48 -3.13
N PHE A 48 -1.31 23.41 -3.80
CA PHE A 48 -1.18 23.49 -5.25
C PHE A 48 -1.04 22.08 -5.81
N LEU A 49 -2.02 21.64 -6.60
CA LEU A 49 -2.11 20.25 -7.08
C LEU A 49 -1.35 20.08 -8.40
N GLU A 50 -0.58 19.02 -8.56
CA GLU A 50 -0.10 18.61 -9.88
C GLU A 50 -1.25 18.01 -10.71
N ASN A 51 -1.35 18.44 -11.98
CA ASN A 51 -2.37 17.97 -12.92
C ASN A 51 -1.97 16.61 -13.53
N LYS A 52 -1.90 15.54 -12.72
CA LYS A 52 -1.82 14.17 -13.22
C LYS A 52 -3.14 13.47 -12.96
N ALA A 53 -3.59 12.71 -13.95
CA ALA A 53 -4.79 11.87 -13.81
C ALA A 53 -4.70 10.99 -12.57
N PRO A 54 -5.77 10.88 -11.78
CA PRO A 54 -5.79 10.02 -10.61
C PRO A 54 -5.65 8.55 -11.04
N TYR A 55 -4.95 7.77 -10.23
CA TYR A 55 -4.96 6.31 -10.40
C TYR A 55 -6.39 5.78 -10.17
N PRO A 56 -6.83 4.79 -10.94
CA PRO A 56 -8.14 4.17 -10.73
C PRO A 56 -8.15 3.40 -9.41
N SER A 57 -8.68 4.01 -8.38
CA SER A 57 -8.90 3.40 -7.06
C SER A 57 -10.10 4.07 -6.41
N CYS A 58 -10.67 3.43 -5.37
CA CYS A 58 -11.72 4.04 -4.55
C CYS A 58 -11.26 5.24 -3.72
N MET A 59 -9.96 5.55 -3.76
CA MET A 59 -9.35 6.71 -3.12
C MET A 59 -8.53 7.49 -4.14
N VAL A 60 -8.59 8.82 -4.08
CA VAL A 60 -7.76 9.70 -4.93
C VAL A 60 -6.48 10.04 -4.18
N LEU A 61 -5.33 9.70 -4.78
CA LEU A 61 -4.02 10.11 -4.32
C LEU A 61 -3.46 11.18 -5.27
N ARG A 62 -3.16 12.37 -4.75
CA ARG A 62 -2.60 13.49 -5.52
C ARG A 62 -1.30 13.97 -4.91
N LYS A 63 -0.32 14.22 -5.76
CA LYS A 63 0.87 14.97 -5.39
C LYS A 63 0.51 16.46 -5.34
N ALA A 64 0.94 17.15 -4.29
CA ALA A 64 0.65 18.55 -4.08
C ALA A 64 1.80 19.25 -3.36
N TYR A 65 1.76 20.57 -3.37
CA TYR A 65 2.69 21.42 -2.64
C TYR A 65 1.92 22.35 -1.71
N ASN A 66 2.36 22.50 -0.48
CA ASN A 66 1.78 23.47 0.44
C ASN A 66 2.31 24.90 0.15
N THR A 67 1.87 25.88 0.94
CA THR A 67 2.30 27.29 0.80
C THR A 67 3.79 27.53 1.05
N LEU A 68 4.49 26.58 1.67
CA LEU A 68 5.95 26.61 1.86
C LEU A 68 6.70 25.81 0.80
N ASN A 69 6.03 25.39 -0.27
CA ASN A 69 6.57 24.55 -1.33
C ASN A 69 7.06 23.18 -0.85
N GLU A 70 6.51 22.67 0.26
CA GLU A 70 6.78 21.31 0.71
C GLU A 70 5.91 20.33 -0.07
N CYS A 71 6.52 19.29 -0.63
CA CYS A 71 5.84 18.26 -1.40
C CYS A 71 5.10 17.30 -0.48
N VAL A 72 3.81 17.09 -0.72
CA VAL A 72 2.93 16.24 0.07
C VAL A 72 2.08 15.32 -0.82
N ALA A 73 1.61 14.24 -0.25
CA ALA A 73 0.57 13.40 -0.83
C ALA A 73 -0.76 13.67 -0.13
N LEU A 74 -1.77 13.98 -0.90
CA LEU A 74 -3.16 14.14 -0.46
C LEU A 74 -3.93 12.89 -0.84
N LYS A 75 -4.52 12.19 0.14
CA LYS A 75 -5.38 11.03 -0.10
C LYS A 75 -6.79 11.32 0.41
N SER A 76 -7.78 11.18 -0.45
CA SER A 76 -9.18 11.45 -0.15
C SER A 76 -10.08 10.38 -0.74
N PRO A 77 -11.30 10.18 -0.19
CA PRO A 77 -12.31 9.38 -0.85
C PRO A 77 -12.60 9.90 -2.26
N LEU A 78 -12.96 9.00 -3.19
CA LEU A 78 -13.51 9.39 -4.48
C LEU A 78 -14.82 10.16 -4.26
N PHE A 79 -14.88 11.36 -4.80
CA PHE A 79 -16.10 12.14 -4.82
C PHE A 79 -16.92 11.75 -6.05
N HIS A 80 -18.25 11.78 -5.92
CA HIS A 80 -19.16 11.45 -7.01
C HIS A 80 -18.91 12.20 -8.31
N GLU A 81 -18.39 13.42 -8.23
CA GLU A 81 -18.10 14.26 -9.39
C GLU A 81 -16.92 13.75 -10.23
N ASP A 82 -16.06 12.89 -9.64
CA ASP A 82 -14.78 12.48 -10.26
C ASP A 82 -14.75 11.05 -10.81
N GLY A 83 -15.71 10.16 -10.50
CA GLY A 83 -15.41 8.77 -10.76
C GLY A 83 -16.50 7.74 -11.02
N ILE A 84 -17.76 8.02 -10.72
CA ILE A 84 -18.83 7.12 -11.13
C ILE A 84 -19.28 7.55 -12.53
N LYS A 85 -19.15 6.65 -13.51
CA LYS A 85 -19.67 6.89 -14.84
C LYS A 85 -21.12 7.33 -14.70
N GLU A 86 -21.48 8.45 -15.31
CA GLU A 86 -22.78 9.12 -15.21
C GLU A 86 -24.00 8.17 -15.38
N MET A 87 -23.78 7.01 -16.02
CA MET A 87 -24.80 5.98 -16.21
C MET A 87 -25.07 5.10 -14.97
N GLU A 88 -24.07 4.87 -14.09
CA GLU A 88 -24.27 4.11 -12.85
C GLU A 88 -24.87 5.00 -11.76
N TYR A 89 -24.51 6.27 -11.75
CA TYR A 89 -25.04 7.26 -10.81
C TYR A 89 -26.58 7.43 -10.94
N LYS A 90 -27.11 7.50 -12.16
CA LYS A 90 -28.54 7.67 -12.42
C LYS A 90 -29.41 6.50 -11.97
N LYS A 91 -28.81 5.33 -11.70
CA LYS A 91 -29.51 4.11 -11.23
C LYS A 91 -29.41 3.88 -9.73
N THR A 92 -28.56 4.62 -9.03
CA THR A 92 -28.29 4.40 -7.60
C THR A 92 -29.19 5.32 -6.76
N SER A 93 -29.84 4.76 -5.75
CA SER A 93 -30.69 5.57 -4.85
C SER A 93 -29.85 6.54 -4.02
N GLN A 94 -30.44 7.67 -3.63
CA GLN A 94 -29.77 8.67 -2.81
C GLN A 94 -29.30 8.11 -1.46
N GLU A 95 -30.06 7.19 -0.87
CA GLU A 95 -29.68 6.48 0.37
C GLU A 95 -28.45 5.60 0.18
N ALA A 96 -28.35 4.89 -0.94
CA ALA A 96 -27.18 4.07 -1.24
C ALA A 96 -25.91 4.91 -1.46
N LEU A 97 -26.06 6.09 -2.06
CA LEU A 97 -24.97 7.05 -2.23
C LEU A 97 -24.50 7.62 -0.90
N GLN A 98 -25.41 8.03 -0.03
CA GLN A 98 -25.10 8.53 1.31
C GLN A 98 -24.37 7.46 2.12
N ARG A 99 -24.86 6.22 2.11
CA ARG A 99 -24.22 5.09 2.80
C ARG A 99 -22.81 4.83 2.25
N TYR A 100 -22.60 4.92 0.94
CA TYR A 100 -21.27 4.79 0.34
C TYR A 100 -20.32 5.89 0.85
N GLU A 101 -20.76 7.15 0.89
CA GLU A 101 -19.95 8.26 1.38
C GLU A 101 -19.59 8.12 2.87
N GLU A 102 -20.53 7.67 3.70
CA GLU A 102 -20.29 7.37 5.12
C GLU A 102 -19.23 6.28 5.28
N VAL A 103 -19.35 5.18 4.51
CA VAL A 103 -18.38 4.08 4.50
C VAL A 103 -16.99 4.59 4.09
N GLN A 104 -16.89 5.35 3.00
CA GLN A 104 -15.60 5.88 2.52
C GLN A 104 -14.98 6.83 3.55
N THR A 105 -15.79 7.61 4.25
CA THR A 105 -15.32 8.48 5.34
C THR A 105 -14.72 7.66 6.48
N LEU A 106 -15.42 6.62 6.95
CA LEU A 106 -14.94 5.72 8.00
C LEU A 106 -13.63 5.02 7.59
N LEU A 107 -13.56 4.51 6.36
CA LEU A 107 -12.35 3.87 5.83
C LEU A 107 -11.15 4.83 5.79
N THR A 108 -11.39 6.10 5.45
CA THR A 108 -10.36 7.13 5.43
C THR A 108 -9.84 7.44 6.84
N LEU A 109 -10.75 7.54 7.82
CA LEU A 109 -10.38 7.80 9.21
C LEU A 109 -9.61 6.62 9.83
N GLU A 110 -9.97 5.40 9.48
CA GLU A 110 -9.26 4.19 9.91
C GLU A 110 -7.85 4.14 9.30
N GLU A 111 -7.72 4.40 7.99
CA GLU A 111 -6.41 4.50 7.35
C GLU A 111 -5.54 5.59 7.97
N PHE A 112 -6.12 6.74 8.30
CA PHE A 112 -5.39 7.81 8.98
C PHE A 112 -4.84 7.35 10.33
N ARG A 113 -5.64 6.67 11.16
CA ARG A 113 -5.19 6.11 12.45
C ARG A 113 -4.06 5.11 12.28
N ASN A 114 -4.24 4.14 11.39
CA ASN A 114 -3.25 3.12 11.10
C ASN A 114 -1.93 3.76 10.64
N SER A 115 -2.03 4.74 9.74
CA SER A 115 -0.86 5.48 9.23
C SER A 115 -0.19 6.31 10.32
N LEU A 116 -0.96 6.94 11.22
CA LEU A 116 -0.44 7.74 12.32
C LEU A 116 0.35 6.87 13.31
N ALA A 117 -0.15 5.68 13.62
CA ALA A 117 0.50 4.76 14.55
C ALA A 117 1.91 4.35 14.11
N VAL A 118 2.14 4.15 12.83
CA VAL A 118 3.44 3.73 12.26
C VAL A 118 4.27 4.89 11.72
N SER A 119 3.74 6.11 11.68
CA SER A 119 4.35 7.28 11.04
C SER A 119 5.74 7.65 11.58
N HIS A 120 6.05 7.28 12.82
CA HIS A 120 7.35 7.51 13.46
C HIS A 120 8.37 6.40 13.14
N LEU A 121 7.95 5.30 12.54
CA LEU A 121 8.82 4.18 12.18
C LEU A 121 9.45 4.39 10.79
N LYS A 122 10.72 4.00 10.67
CA LYS A 122 11.37 3.96 9.36
C LYS A 122 10.69 2.94 8.45
N GLY A 123 10.44 3.32 7.20
CA GLY A 123 9.82 2.45 6.21
C GLY A 123 8.31 2.70 6.02
N PHE A 124 7.77 3.71 6.69
CA PHE A 124 6.41 4.23 6.47
C PHE A 124 6.44 5.71 6.13
N PRO A 125 5.44 6.26 5.40
CA PRO A 125 5.34 7.69 5.15
C PRO A 125 5.07 8.45 6.45
N ARG A 126 5.67 9.63 6.60
CA ARG A 126 5.34 10.54 7.69
C ARG A 126 3.93 11.11 7.49
N MET A 127 3.17 11.16 8.58
CA MET A 127 1.85 11.79 8.60
C MET A 127 1.99 13.26 9.00
N PHE A 128 1.40 14.16 8.22
CA PHE A 128 1.31 15.57 8.57
C PHE A 128 0.01 15.89 9.31
N GLY A 129 -1.09 15.26 8.92
CA GLY A 129 -2.36 15.45 9.60
C GLY A 129 -3.58 15.03 8.78
N LEU A 130 -4.74 15.41 9.31
CA LEU A 130 -6.04 15.18 8.71
C LEU A 130 -6.71 16.53 8.44
N GLY A 131 -7.04 16.77 7.18
CA GLY A 131 -7.80 17.91 6.75
C GLY A 131 -9.26 17.57 6.48
N ASN A 132 -10.07 18.60 6.30
CA ASN A 132 -11.43 18.50 5.82
C ASN A 132 -11.63 19.47 4.66
N ALA A 133 -12.26 19.01 3.59
CA ALA A 133 -12.72 19.88 2.52
C ALA A 133 -14.16 19.54 2.15
N LYS A 134 -15.07 20.49 2.31
CA LYS A 134 -16.51 20.32 2.03
C LYS A 134 -17.11 19.10 2.74
N GLY A 135 -16.77 18.91 4.03
CA GLY A 135 -17.25 17.79 4.85
C GLY A 135 -16.53 16.46 4.64
N LYS A 136 -15.52 16.38 3.78
CA LYS A 136 -14.82 15.14 3.44
C LYS A 136 -13.40 15.11 3.99
N PRO A 137 -12.97 13.99 4.63
CA PRO A 137 -11.64 13.89 5.20
C PRO A 137 -10.57 13.77 4.11
N ILE A 138 -9.44 14.44 4.34
CA ILE A 138 -8.27 14.38 3.47
C ILE A 138 -7.05 14.08 4.33
N ILE A 139 -6.42 12.94 4.06
CA ILE A 139 -5.15 12.57 4.69
C ILE A 139 -4.03 13.37 4.01
N VAL A 140 -3.25 14.08 4.82
CA VAL A 140 -2.04 14.80 4.38
C VAL A 140 -0.82 14.08 4.91
N ARG A 141 0.00 13.55 4.01
CA ARG A 141 1.19 12.77 4.35
C ARG A 141 2.37 13.09 3.45
N GLU A 142 3.52 12.58 3.80
CA GLU A 142 4.71 12.62 2.95
C GLU A 142 4.40 12.06 1.56
N TYR A 143 4.83 12.79 0.53
CA TYR A 143 4.92 12.23 -0.80
C TYR A 143 6.22 11.43 -0.89
N VAL A 144 6.10 10.12 -1.05
CA VAL A 144 7.24 9.23 -1.14
C VAL A 144 7.81 9.29 -2.55
N GLU A 145 8.96 9.94 -2.71
CA GLU A 145 9.68 9.98 -3.99
C GLU A 145 10.34 8.62 -4.24
N GLY A 146 10.01 7.99 -5.36
CA GLY A 146 10.55 6.67 -5.67
C GLY A 146 9.77 5.94 -6.76
N VAL A 147 10.08 4.66 -6.87
CA VAL A 147 9.48 3.74 -7.85
C VAL A 147 8.76 2.64 -7.12
N THR A 148 7.50 2.35 -7.45
CA THR A 148 6.81 1.18 -6.89
C THR A 148 7.55 -0.09 -7.33
N LEU A 149 7.56 -1.12 -6.50
CA LEU A 149 8.16 -2.40 -6.86
C LEU A 149 7.54 -2.97 -8.15
N ALA A 150 6.24 -2.73 -8.37
CA ALA A 150 5.57 -3.12 -9.61
C ALA A 150 6.19 -2.46 -10.85
N ALA A 151 6.51 -1.16 -10.79
CA ALA A 151 7.16 -0.44 -11.89
C ALA A 151 8.68 -0.71 -11.94
N ALA A 152 9.28 -1.17 -10.84
CA ALA A 152 10.70 -1.49 -10.79
C ALA A 152 11.02 -2.86 -11.40
N ILE A 153 10.06 -3.76 -11.54
CA ILE A 153 10.29 -5.13 -12.07
C ILE A 153 11.07 -5.06 -13.38
N ASP A 154 10.66 -4.23 -14.33
CA ASP A 154 11.30 -4.11 -15.64
C ASP A 154 12.67 -3.41 -15.60
N LEU A 155 13.01 -2.75 -14.48
CA LEU A 155 14.24 -1.98 -14.28
C LEU A 155 15.29 -2.72 -13.45
N LEU A 156 14.88 -3.79 -12.75
CA LEU A 156 15.76 -4.61 -11.93
C LEU A 156 16.60 -5.58 -12.80
N PRO A 157 17.77 -6.05 -12.32
CA PRO A 157 18.59 -6.99 -13.08
C PRO A 157 17.84 -8.33 -13.29
N HIS A 158 17.68 -8.69 -14.54
CA HIS A 158 17.12 -9.98 -14.93
C HIS A 158 18.25 -10.97 -15.22
N VAL A 159 18.03 -12.21 -14.84
CA VAL A 159 18.95 -13.31 -15.11
C VAL A 159 18.19 -14.45 -15.82
N ASP A 160 18.86 -15.09 -16.74
CA ASP A 160 18.38 -16.32 -17.35
C ASP A 160 18.57 -17.47 -16.35
N LEU A 161 17.46 -18.01 -15.88
CA LEU A 161 17.43 -19.14 -14.97
C LEU A 161 17.27 -20.48 -15.73
N GLY A 162 17.59 -20.47 -17.03
CA GLY A 162 17.65 -21.65 -17.91
C GLY A 162 16.34 -21.97 -18.65
N ALA A 163 15.20 -21.70 -18.08
CA ALA A 163 13.90 -21.89 -18.74
C ALA A 163 12.93 -20.71 -18.50
N CYS A 164 13.25 -19.83 -17.57
CA CYS A 164 12.56 -18.56 -17.39
C CYS A 164 13.57 -17.44 -17.13
N ILE A 165 13.16 -16.22 -17.42
CA ILE A 165 13.83 -15.00 -17.02
C ILE A 165 13.19 -14.57 -15.70
N GLY A 166 14.01 -14.28 -14.69
CA GLY A 166 13.56 -13.77 -13.39
C GLY A 166 14.49 -12.68 -12.90
N ILE A 167 14.13 -12.02 -11.80
CA ILE A 167 15.03 -11.07 -11.14
C ILE A 167 16.09 -11.84 -10.37
N GLU A 168 17.30 -11.31 -10.39
CA GLU A 168 18.45 -11.92 -9.71
C GLU A 168 18.12 -12.26 -8.24
N PRO A 169 18.34 -13.52 -7.78
CA PRO A 169 17.93 -13.96 -6.45
C PRO A 169 18.50 -13.15 -5.28
N ILE A 170 19.72 -12.61 -5.42
CA ILE A 170 20.32 -11.76 -4.37
C ILE A 170 19.55 -10.43 -4.23
N THR A 171 19.13 -9.85 -5.34
CA THR A 171 18.29 -8.65 -5.39
C THR A 171 16.93 -8.90 -4.74
N VAL A 172 16.26 -10.02 -5.07
CA VAL A 172 14.99 -10.42 -4.47
C VAL A 172 15.12 -10.60 -2.96
N ALA A 173 16.17 -11.30 -2.50
CA ALA A 173 16.43 -11.50 -1.09
C ALA A 173 16.71 -10.19 -0.34
N ALA A 174 17.42 -9.25 -0.96
CA ALA A 174 17.72 -7.95 -0.38
C ALA A 174 16.45 -7.11 -0.20
N ILE A 175 15.56 -7.07 -1.21
CA ILE A 175 14.25 -6.42 -1.14
C ILE A 175 13.40 -7.06 -0.03
N ALA A 176 13.28 -8.38 -0.02
CA ALA A 176 12.49 -9.10 0.99
C ALA A 176 13.01 -8.86 2.41
N LYS A 177 14.33 -8.86 2.62
CA LYS A 177 14.93 -8.52 3.92
C LYS A 177 14.61 -7.09 4.36
N ALA A 178 14.62 -6.13 3.42
CA ALA A 178 14.27 -4.73 3.72
C ALA A 178 12.80 -4.62 4.15
N VAL A 179 11.87 -5.26 3.45
CA VAL A 179 10.44 -5.32 3.83
C VAL A 179 10.27 -5.96 5.22
N LEU A 180 10.89 -7.11 5.46
CA LEU A 180 10.77 -7.82 6.74
C LEU A 180 11.30 -7.01 7.92
N LYS A 181 12.37 -6.22 7.75
CA LYS A 181 12.85 -5.31 8.81
C LYS A 181 11.80 -4.26 9.18
N ILE A 182 11.06 -3.74 8.19
CA ILE A 182 9.99 -2.77 8.43
C ILE A 182 8.85 -3.45 9.21
N LEU A 183 8.43 -4.65 8.78
CA LEU A 183 7.38 -5.40 9.46
C LEU A 183 7.77 -5.79 10.90
N LEU A 184 9.02 -6.22 11.13
CA LEU A 184 9.52 -6.50 12.47
C LEU A 184 9.47 -5.28 13.39
N ASN A 185 9.79 -4.10 12.86
CA ASN A 185 9.69 -2.85 13.63
C ASN A 185 8.21 -2.50 13.92
N ALA A 186 7.31 -2.71 12.96
CA ALA A 186 5.89 -2.46 13.15
C ALA A 186 5.26 -3.43 14.17
N GLN A 187 5.73 -4.67 14.24
CA GLN A 187 5.30 -5.65 15.25
C GLN A 187 5.76 -5.32 16.67
N SER A 188 6.74 -4.45 16.85
CA SER A 188 7.14 -3.96 18.17
C SER A 188 6.16 -2.94 18.77
N LEU A 189 5.20 -2.47 17.99
CA LEU A 189 4.13 -1.62 18.49
C LEU A 189 3.16 -2.42 19.37
N GLU A 190 2.54 -1.74 20.31
CA GLU A 190 1.45 -2.31 21.10
C GLU A 190 0.34 -2.83 20.18
N GLY A 191 -0.10 -4.07 20.39
CA GLY A 191 -1.08 -4.75 19.55
C GLY A 191 -0.52 -5.42 18.29
N ALA A 192 0.78 -5.34 18.01
CA ALA A 192 1.49 -5.97 16.89
C ALA A 192 0.82 -5.70 15.53
N PHE A 193 1.26 -4.63 14.87
CA PHE A 193 0.70 -4.15 13.61
C PHE A 193 0.91 -5.12 12.43
N VAL A 194 -0.12 -5.30 11.60
CA VAL A 194 -0.13 -6.11 10.37
C VAL A 194 -0.63 -5.25 9.20
N HIS A 195 0.07 -5.27 8.06
CA HIS A 195 -0.26 -4.47 6.88
C HIS A 195 -1.50 -4.97 6.13
N ARG A 196 -1.62 -6.29 5.95
CA ARG A 196 -2.74 -7.03 5.35
C ARG A 196 -2.99 -6.82 3.85
N ASP A 197 -2.30 -5.91 3.21
CA ASP A 197 -2.39 -5.70 1.75
C ASP A 197 -1.02 -5.40 1.13
N LEU A 198 -0.01 -6.24 1.45
CA LEU A 198 1.28 -6.16 0.77
C LEU A 198 1.12 -6.58 -0.69
N SER A 199 1.56 -5.71 -1.58
CA SER A 199 1.61 -5.95 -3.02
C SER A 199 2.76 -5.17 -3.65
N PRO A 200 3.23 -5.49 -4.85
CA PRO A 200 4.28 -4.71 -5.51
C PRO A 200 3.92 -3.24 -5.74
N ARG A 201 2.64 -2.87 -5.74
CA ARG A 201 2.17 -1.48 -5.86
C ARG A 201 2.28 -0.71 -4.54
N ASN A 202 2.21 -1.42 -3.41
CA ASN A 202 2.25 -0.84 -2.06
C ASN A 202 3.65 -0.85 -1.45
N ILE A 203 4.66 -1.30 -2.21
CA ILE A 203 6.08 -1.26 -1.84
C ILE A 203 6.76 -0.25 -2.75
N ILE A 204 7.29 0.83 -2.19
CA ILE A 204 8.03 1.86 -2.92
C ILE A 204 9.51 1.75 -2.58
N ILE A 205 10.36 1.70 -3.59
CA ILE A 205 11.81 1.88 -3.46
C ILE A 205 12.07 3.38 -3.53
N ARG A 206 12.47 4.00 -2.41
CA ARG A 206 12.77 5.43 -2.34
C ARG A 206 14.01 5.75 -3.16
N THR A 207 13.99 6.87 -3.89
CA THR A 207 15.11 7.28 -4.75
C THR A 207 15.70 8.64 -4.38
N GLU A 208 15.27 9.23 -3.27
CA GLU A 208 15.74 10.54 -2.80
C GLU A 208 17.24 10.54 -2.43
N ARG A 209 17.73 9.47 -1.81
CA ARG A 209 19.10 9.36 -1.29
C ARG A 209 20.03 8.58 -2.19
N ALA A 210 19.50 7.56 -2.87
CA ALA A 210 20.23 6.70 -3.77
C ALA A 210 19.35 6.29 -4.93
N SER A 211 19.86 6.35 -6.15
CA SER A 211 19.14 5.87 -7.33
C SER A 211 18.84 4.37 -7.23
N LEU A 212 17.86 3.88 -7.97
CA LEU A 212 17.54 2.44 -8.02
C LEU A 212 18.77 1.60 -8.36
N ARG A 213 19.59 2.06 -9.33
CA ARG A 213 20.82 1.38 -9.73
C ARG A 213 21.82 1.26 -8.58
N GLN A 214 22.06 2.34 -7.85
CA GLN A 214 22.98 2.31 -6.69
C GLN A 214 22.50 1.35 -5.60
N GLN A 215 21.18 1.26 -5.39
CA GLN A 215 20.59 0.33 -4.43
C GLN A 215 20.72 -1.13 -4.88
N VAL A 216 20.56 -1.39 -6.17
CA VAL A 216 20.82 -2.71 -6.78
C VAL A 216 22.30 -3.08 -6.62
N ASP A 217 23.22 -2.22 -7.04
CA ASP A 217 24.68 -2.48 -6.98
C ASP A 217 25.17 -2.74 -5.55
N SER A 218 24.54 -2.11 -4.55
CA SER A 218 24.88 -2.30 -3.12
C SER A 218 24.06 -3.38 -2.42
N CYS A 219 23.06 -3.96 -3.08
CA CYS A 219 22.04 -4.84 -2.47
C CYS A 219 21.42 -4.25 -1.19
N CYS A 220 21.24 -2.92 -1.15
CA CYS A 220 20.71 -2.20 -0.01
C CYS A 220 19.53 -1.30 -0.44
N PHE A 221 18.31 -1.74 -0.16
CA PHE A 221 17.10 -1.06 -0.60
C PHE A 221 16.49 -0.20 0.50
N ASP A 222 16.18 1.08 0.16
CA ASP A 222 15.41 1.98 1.02
C ASP A 222 13.92 1.85 0.66
N ILE A 223 13.22 0.98 1.41
CA ILE A 223 11.83 0.62 1.17
C ILE A 223 10.88 1.49 2.00
N CYS A 224 9.76 1.84 1.40
CA CYS A 224 8.61 2.45 2.07
C CYS A 224 7.35 1.64 1.76
N LEU A 225 6.65 1.19 2.80
CA LEU A 225 5.35 0.53 2.71
C LEU A 225 4.25 1.59 2.76
N VAL A 226 3.34 1.55 1.81
CA VAL A 226 2.25 2.52 1.66
C VAL A 226 0.91 1.83 1.59
N ASP A 227 -0.18 2.61 1.69
CA ASP A 227 -1.57 2.13 1.67
C ASP A 227 -1.94 1.22 2.85
N LEU A 228 -2.08 1.86 4.02
CA LEU A 228 -2.42 1.20 5.28
C LEU A 228 -3.93 1.10 5.50
N GLY A 229 -4.70 1.24 4.43
CA GLY A 229 -6.14 1.15 4.44
C GLY A 229 -6.66 -0.19 4.94
N SER A 230 -5.95 -1.28 4.70
CA SER A 230 -6.32 -2.64 5.15
C SER A 230 -5.61 -3.07 6.43
N ALA A 231 -4.68 -2.26 6.96
CA ALA A 231 -3.89 -2.60 8.12
C ALA A 231 -4.73 -2.84 9.39
N SER A 232 -4.22 -3.64 10.31
CA SER A 232 -4.86 -4.03 11.56
C SER A 232 -3.81 -4.35 12.63
N TYR A 233 -4.29 -4.74 13.81
CA TYR A 233 -3.47 -5.21 14.92
C TYR A 233 -3.86 -6.65 15.28
N ILE A 234 -2.91 -7.45 15.76
CA ILE A 234 -3.15 -8.84 16.21
C ILE A 234 -3.96 -8.82 17.51
N GLU A 235 -3.57 -7.96 18.44
CA GLU A 235 -4.21 -7.81 19.74
C GLU A 235 -5.20 -6.65 19.68
N THR A 236 -6.42 -6.86 19.24
CA THR A 236 -7.39 -5.78 19.23
C THR A 236 -8.70 -6.09 19.90
N ASP A 237 -8.88 -5.47 21.05
CA ASP A 237 -10.18 -5.02 21.51
C ASP A 237 -10.52 -3.63 20.93
N SER A 238 -10.00 -3.28 19.75
CA SER A 238 -10.24 -1.97 19.18
C SER A 238 -11.72 -1.84 18.77
N PRO A 239 -12.49 -0.95 19.41
CA PRO A 239 -13.91 -0.77 19.08
C PRO A 239 -14.15 -0.13 17.71
N PHE A 240 -13.11 0.03 16.89
CA PHE A 240 -13.13 0.79 15.65
C PHE A 240 -12.66 0.01 14.43
N THR A 241 -12.80 -1.31 14.43
CA THR A 241 -12.55 -2.07 13.21
C THR A 241 -13.73 -1.89 12.25
N THR A 242 -13.45 -1.66 10.97
CA THR A 242 -14.48 -1.55 9.92
C THR A 242 -15.39 -2.78 9.87
N THR A 243 -14.93 -3.90 10.37
CA THR A 243 -15.69 -5.15 10.54
C THR A 243 -16.93 -4.97 11.40
N GLN A 244 -16.89 -4.13 12.44
CA GLN A 244 -18.05 -3.83 13.29
C GLN A 244 -19.19 -3.15 12.50
N TYR A 245 -18.86 -2.48 11.41
CA TYR A 245 -19.82 -1.85 10.51
C TYR A 245 -20.21 -2.74 9.33
N GLY A 246 -19.80 -4.03 9.33
CA GLY A 246 -20.04 -4.94 8.22
C GLY A 246 -19.23 -4.60 6.96
N ILE A 247 -18.17 -3.80 7.10
CA ILE A 247 -17.29 -3.40 6.00
C ILE A 247 -16.11 -4.35 5.98
N TRP A 248 -16.02 -5.13 4.92
CA TRP A 248 -14.94 -6.08 4.73
C TRP A 248 -13.89 -5.50 3.80
N ARG A 249 -12.63 -5.62 4.18
CA ARG A 249 -11.51 -5.29 3.33
C ARG A 249 -10.88 -6.57 2.80
N TYR A 250 -10.66 -6.59 1.51
CA TYR A 250 -9.99 -7.68 0.82
C TYR A 250 -8.57 -7.25 0.48
N GLY A 251 -7.61 -8.16 0.57
CA GLY A 251 -6.27 -7.93 0.04
C GLY A 251 -6.24 -8.01 -1.49
N THR A 252 -5.12 -7.61 -2.07
CA THR A 252 -4.88 -7.73 -3.51
C THR A 252 -4.89 -9.20 -3.92
N ILE A 253 -5.82 -9.60 -4.79
CA ILE A 253 -6.20 -10.99 -5.09
C ILE A 253 -4.99 -11.90 -5.34
N GLU A 254 -4.01 -11.46 -6.11
CA GLU A 254 -2.84 -12.28 -6.45
C GLU A 254 -1.94 -12.59 -5.24
N TYR A 255 -1.81 -11.67 -4.28
CA TYR A 255 -0.86 -11.77 -3.16
C TYR A 255 -1.51 -12.12 -1.84
N ALA A 256 -2.80 -11.84 -1.66
CA ALA A 256 -3.51 -12.06 -0.41
C ALA A 256 -3.71 -13.56 -0.13
N PRO A 257 -3.59 -14.02 1.12
CA PRO A 257 -3.90 -15.39 1.51
C PRO A 257 -5.42 -15.67 1.44
N PRO A 258 -5.84 -16.95 1.48
CA PRO A 258 -7.25 -17.34 1.30
C PRO A 258 -8.21 -16.61 2.23
N GLU A 259 -7.87 -16.49 3.52
CA GLU A 259 -8.71 -15.84 4.54
C GLU A 259 -9.01 -14.36 4.24
N MET A 260 -8.17 -13.71 3.43
CA MET A 260 -8.39 -12.33 3.00
C MET A 260 -9.28 -12.21 1.75
N LEU A 261 -9.70 -13.33 1.14
CA LEU A 261 -10.44 -13.35 -0.13
C LEU A 261 -11.89 -13.79 0.00
N THR A 262 -12.34 -14.20 1.17
CA THR A 262 -13.73 -14.59 1.45
C THR A 262 -14.13 -14.21 2.86
N ARG A 263 -15.44 -14.09 3.09
CA ARG A 263 -16.06 -13.95 4.42
C ARG A 263 -17.08 -15.06 4.71
N ASP A 264 -17.24 -15.98 3.78
CA ASP A 264 -18.32 -16.98 3.81
C ASP A 264 -17.91 -18.26 4.56
N VAL A 265 -16.90 -18.14 5.48
CA VAL A 265 -16.36 -19.25 6.27
C VAL A 265 -16.37 -18.86 7.74
N GLU A 266 -16.88 -19.76 8.59
CA GLU A 266 -16.87 -19.60 10.04
C GLU A 266 -15.43 -19.50 10.57
N GLY A 267 -15.19 -18.62 11.54
CA GLY A 267 -13.86 -18.37 12.12
C GLY A 267 -12.89 -17.57 11.24
N ILE A 268 -13.29 -17.17 10.02
CA ILE A 268 -12.41 -16.45 9.09
C ILE A 268 -11.93 -15.13 9.66
N GLU A 269 -12.71 -14.48 10.52
CA GLU A 269 -12.36 -13.18 11.09
C GLU A 269 -11.13 -13.28 12.01
N GLU A 270 -11.03 -14.32 12.80
CA GLU A 270 -9.89 -14.56 13.70
C GLU A 270 -8.59 -14.74 12.90
N LEU A 271 -8.67 -15.44 11.75
CA LEU A 271 -7.53 -15.66 10.88
C LEU A 271 -7.00 -14.36 10.24
N ARG A 272 -7.82 -13.32 10.16
CA ARG A 272 -7.47 -12.05 9.50
C ARG A 272 -6.59 -11.12 10.34
N HIS A 273 -6.24 -11.50 11.55
CA HIS A 273 -5.40 -10.71 12.46
C HIS A 273 -4.00 -11.28 12.69
N SER A 274 -3.50 -12.12 11.80
CA SER A 274 -2.19 -12.76 11.93
C SER A 274 -1.11 -12.07 11.09
N GLU A 275 0.10 -11.99 11.63
CA GLU A 275 1.30 -11.53 10.91
C GLU A 275 1.65 -12.40 9.69
N THR A 276 1.17 -13.66 9.68
CA THR A 276 1.41 -14.59 8.58
C THR A 276 0.70 -14.21 7.29
N ILE A 277 -0.22 -13.24 7.33
CA ILE A 277 -0.82 -12.63 6.15
C ILE A 277 0.24 -11.88 5.36
N ASP A 278 1.06 -11.08 6.04
CA ASP A 278 2.11 -10.29 5.41
C ASP A 278 3.26 -11.17 4.89
N THR A 279 3.61 -12.23 5.60
CA THR A 279 4.63 -13.18 5.12
C THR A 279 4.16 -13.98 3.92
N TYR A 280 2.90 -14.41 3.88
CA TYR A 280 2.29 -15.05 2.70
C TYR A 280 2.36 -14.11 1.49
N ALA A 281 1.95 -12.85 1.66
CA ALA A 281 1.97 -11.86 0.60
C ALA A 281 3.40 -11.58 0.11
N LEU A 282 4.37 -11.45 1.02
CA LEU A 282 5.78 -11.25 0.67
C LEU A 282 6.35 -12.47 -0.06
N CYS A 283 6.04 -13.69 0.36
CA CYS A 283 6.44 -14.91 -0.34
C CYS A 283 5.85 -14.99 -1.74
N SER A 284 4.58 -14.58 -1.92
CA SER A 284 3.95 -14.47 -3.23
C SER A 284 4.63 -13.43 -4.14
N ILE A 285 5.09 -12.31 -3.56
CA ILE A 285 5.87 -11.28 -4.26
C ILE A 285 7.26 -11.84 -4.62
N MET A 286 7.93 -12.55 -3.72
CA MET A 286 9.22 -13.19 -4.01
C MET A 286 9.10 -14.20 -5.17
N HIS A 287 8.03 -14.99 -5.17
CA HIS A 287 7.72 -15.91 -6.29
C HIS A 287 7.59 -15.14 -7.60
N LEU A 288 6.77 -14.08 -7.64
CA LEU A 288 6.64 -13.21 -8.81
C LEU A 288 7.99 -12.66 -9.28
N LEU A 289 8.81 -12.14 -8.39
CA LEU A 289 10.10 -11.55 -8.76
C LEU A 289 11.08 -12.59 -9.32
N LEU A 290 11.04 -13.82 -8.83
CA LEU A 290 11.92 -14.91 -9.29
C LEU A 290 11.47 -15.58 -10.58
N THR A 291 10.16 -15.52 -10.90
CA THR A 291 9.59 -16.24 -12.06
C THR A 291 8.92 -15.34 -13.08
N LEU A 292 8.69 -14.05 -12.73
CA LEU A 292 7.86 -13.07 -13.45
C LEU A 292 6.39 -13.50 -13.60
N GLU A 293 5.96 -14.52 -12.86
CA GLU A 293 4.59 -14.98 -12.80
C GLU A 293 4.06 -14.99 -11.37
N THR A 294 2.78 -14.73 -11.19
CA THR A 294 2.14 -14.87 -9.88
C THR A 294 1.89 -16.34 -9.54
N PRO A 295 1.93 -16.76 -8.25
CA PRO A 295 1.88 -18.16 -7.86
C PRO A 295 0.69 -18.96 -8.40
N TYR A 296 -0.45 -18.30 -8.61
CA TYR A 296 -1.70 -18.95 -9.04
C TYR A 296 -2.22 -18.44 -10.38
N GLN A 297 -1.62 -17.38 -10.96
CA GLN A 297 -2.02 -16.76 -12.23
C GLN A 297 -3.53 -16.44 -12.28
N LEU A 298 -4.07 -15.89 -11.19
CA LEU A 298 -5.52 -15.67 -11.02
C LEU A 298 -6.09 -14.67 -12.02
N ALA A 299 -5.28 -13.74 -12.54
CA ALA A 299 -5.70 -12.79 -13.57
C ALA A 299 -6.20 -13.47 -14.85
N SER A 300 -5.71 -14.67 -15.17
CA SER A 300 -6.15 -15.48 -16.32
C SER A 300 -7.34 -16.39 -16.01
N ARG A 301 -7.80 -16.46 -14.76
CA ARG A 301 -8.80 -17.43 -14.24
C ARG A 301 -10.09 -16.74 -13.80
N ILE A 302 -10.72 -16.01 -14.72
CA ILE A 302 -11.86 -15.09 -14.46
C ILE A 302 -13.06 -15.79 -13.78
N ASN A 303 -13.29 -17.09 -14.07
CA ASN A 303 -14.44 -17.84 -13.56
C ASN A 303 -14.15 -18.64 -12.27
N ASP A 304 -12.91 -18.67 -11.83
CA ASP A 304 -12.51 -19.42 -10.65
C ASP A 304 -12.64 -18.56 -9.39
N SER A 305 -13.08 -19.15 -8.28
CA SER A 305 -13.03 -18.51 -6.98
C SER A 305 -11.58 -18.40 -6.50
N PRO A 306 -11.00 -17.21 -6.33
CA PRO A 306 -9.62 -17.07 -5.84
C PRO A 306 -9.38 -17.76 -4.51
N TYR A 307 -10.36 -17.73 -3.61
CA TYR A 307 -10.35 -18.46 -2.34
C TYR A 307 -10.17 -19.96 -2.55
N LEU A 308 -11.04 -20.57 -3.38
CA LEU A 308 -11.01 -22.02 -3.62
C LEU A 308 -9.75 -22.48 -4.33
N VAL A 309 -9.23 -21.66 -5.26
CA VAL A 309 -7.96 -21.97 -5.94
C VAL A 309 -6.84 -22.05 -4.91
N LYS A 310 -6.68 -21.04 -4.06
CA LYS A 310 -5.60 -20.98 -3.06
C LYS A 310 -5.75 -21.99 -1.94
N MET A 311 -6.98 -22.47 -1.68
CA MET A 311 -7.22 -23.55 -0.71
C MET A 311 -6.91 -24.95 -1.23
N LYS A 312 -6.97 -25.17 -2.54
CA LYS A 312 -6.91 -26.52 -3.14
C LYS A 312 -5.69 -26.76 -4.00
N GLU A 313 -5.06 -25.72 -4.50
CA GLU A 313 -3.93 -25.83 -5.42
C GLU A 313 -2.63 -25.37 -4.76
N GLU A 314 -1.53 -26.02 -5.11
CA GLU A 314 -0.18 -25.52 -4.78
C GLU A 314 0.22 -24.42 -5.80
N PRO A 315 1.17 -23.54 -5.43
CA PRO A 315 1.72 -22.54 -6.34
C PRO A 315 2.23 -23.19 -7.63
N LYS A 316 1.92 -22.57 -8.76
CA LYS A 316 2.40 -23.05 -10.08
C LYS A 316 3.86 -22.67 -10.26
N ILE A 317 4.69 -23.70 -10.45
CA ILE A 317 6.08 -23.54 -10.87
C ILE A 317 6.19 -24.19 -12.25
N ASP A 318 6.68 -23.44 -13.23
CA ASP A 318 7.04 -24.03 -14.50
C ASP A 318 8.12 -25.12 -14.24
N PRO A 319 7.89 -26.38 -14.62
CA PRO A 319 8.84 -27.47 -14.39
C PRO A 319 10.22 -27.23 -15.03
N ASN A 320 10.30 -26.32 -15.98
CA ASN A 320 11.54 -25.94 -16.63
C ASN A 320 12.32 -24.84 -15.87
N VAL A 321 11.74 -24.20 -14.82
CA VAL A 321 12.47 -23.23 -13.99
C VAL A 321 13.41 -23.97 -13.06
N PRO A 322 14.72 -23.70 -13.10
CA PRO A 322 15.65 -24.21 -12.11
C PRO A 322 15.24 -23.73 -10.72
N VAL A 323 14.79 -24.65 -9.88
CA VAL A 323 14.27 -24.32 -8.55
C VAL A 323 15.43 -23.90 -7.66
N CYS A 324 15.66 -22.59 -7.50
CA CYS A 324 16.62 -22.07 -6.57
C CYS A 324 16.15 -22.21 -5.11
N LYS A 325 17.07 -22.17 -4.14
CA LYS A 325 16.75 -22.27 -2.72
C LYS A 325 15.76 -21.16 -2.26
N LEU A 326 15.87 -19.98 -2.86
CA LEU A 326 15.03 -18.85 -2.52
C LEU A 326 13.58 -19.04 -3.00
N LEU A 327 13.38 -19.63 -4.21
CA LEU A 327 12.05 -19.96 -4.70
C LEU A 327 11.39 -21.04 -3.82
N LYS A 328 12.15 -22.09 -3.42
CA LYS A 328 11.67 -23.08 -2.45
C LYS A 328 11.23 -22.46 -1.13
N LEU A 329 11.97 -21.46 -0.64
CA LEU A 329 11.61 -20.76 0.59
C LEU A 329 10.30 -19.97 0.38
N ALA A 330 10.16 -19.24 -0.74
CA ALA A 330 8.95 -18.51 -1.07
C ALA A 330 7.73 -19.45 -1.11
N ASP A 331 7.83 -20.56 -1.83
CA ASP A 331 6.70 -21.53 -1.95
C ASP A 331 6.32 -22.18 -0.62
N ARG A 332 7.27 -22.40 0.29
CA ARG A 332 6.98 -22.85 1.65
C ARG A 332 6.19 -21.82 2.46
N GLY A 333 6.31 -20.53 2.16
CA GLY A 333 5.53 -19.48 2.82
C GLY A 333 4.13 -19.28 2.22
N ILE A 334 3.86 -19.83 1.02
CA ILE A 334 2.57 -19.73 0.34
C ILE A 334 1.71 -20.95 0.67
N LYS A 335 1.32 -21.11 1.93
CA LYS A 335 0.47 -22.24 2.38
C LYS A 335 -0.95 -21.77 2.69
N ALA A 336 -1.94 -22.60 2.31
CA ALA A 336 -3.34 -22.35 2.61
C ALA A 336 -3.57 -22.31 4.13
N ASN A 337 -3.03 -23.31 4.84
CA ASN A 337 -3.06 -23.37 6.31
C ASN A 337 -2.13 -22.31 6.91
N GLN A 338 -2.70 -21.43 7.73
CA GLN A 338 -1.99 -20.33 8.37
C GLN A 338 -0.89 -20.81 9.34
N GLU A 339 -1.10 -21.92 10.04
CA GLU A 339 -0.13 -22.49 10.99
C GLU A 339 1.14 -23.03 10.32
N GLU A 340 1.08 -23.33 9.03
CA GLU A 340 2.23 -23.82 8.26
C GLU A 340 3.10 -22.70 7.69
N ARG A 341 2.64 -21.44 7.79
CA ARG A 341 3.34 -20.26 7.27
C ARG A 341 4.41 -19.78 8.25
N PHE A 342 5.36 -19.05 7.72
CA PHE A 342 6.36 -18.38 8.55
C PHE A 342 5.77 -17.18 9.31
N SER A 343 6.17 -17.01 10.55
CA SER A 343 6.15 -15.69 11.18
C SER A 343 7.13 -14.73 10.47
N VAL A 344 6.98 -13.42 10.65
CA VAL A 344 7.90 -12.42 10.08
C VAL A 344 9.34 -12.68 10.55
N ARG A 345 9.51 -13.03 11.81
CA ARG A 345 10.82 -13.32 12.41
C ARG A 345 11.45 -14.60 11.84
N GLU A 346 10.67 -15.64 11.62
CA GLU A 346 11.16 -16.89 11.04
C GLU A 346 11.59 -16.70 9.59
N LEU A 347 10.76 -16.06 8.77
CA LEU A 347 11.10 -15.78 7.37
C LEU A 347 12.37 -14.92 7.27
N TYR A 348 12.52 -13.92 8.14
CA TYR A 348 13.73 -13.10 8.17
C TYR A 348 14.99 -13.94 8.50
N LYS A 349 14.90 -14.83 9.50
CA LYS A 349 16.01 -15.73 9.86
C LYS A 349 16.38 -16.69 8.72
N GLU A 350 15.38 -17.29 8.07
CA GLU A 350 15.62 -18.20 6.94
C GLU A 350 16.29 -17.46 5.76
N LEU A 351 15.83 -16.25 5.42
CA LEU A 351 16.49 -15.43 4.42
C LEU A 351 17.94 -15.07 4.77
N CYS A 352 18.22 -14.79 6.05
CA CYS A 352 19.58 -14.50 6.49
C CYS A 352 20.52 -15.72 6.45
N ARG A 353 19.98 -16.95 6.47
CA ARG A 353 20.76 -18.18 6.34
C ARG A 353 21.08 -18.54 4.88
N LEU A 354 20.24 -18.07 3.97
CA LEU A 354 20.38 -18.41 2.54
C LEU A 354 21.30 -17.46 1.76
N VAL A 355 21.50 -16.24 2.29
CA VAL A 355 22.23 -15.14 1.59
C VAL A 355 23.26 -14.49 2.58
#